data_b471b4135ad272658df807652f3c1f82
#
_entry.id   b471b4135ad272658df807652f3c1f82
#
_cell.length_a   1.000
_cell.length_b   1.000
_cell.length_c   1.000
_cell.angle_alpha   90.00
_cell.angle_beta   90.00
_cell.angle_gamma   90.00
#
_symmetry.space_group_name_H-M   'P 1'
#
loop_
_entity.id
_entity.type
_entity.pdbx_description
1 polymer ?
#
loop_
_entity_poly.entity_id
_entity_poly.type
_entity_poly.pdbx_seq_one_letter_code
_entity_poly.pdbx_strand_id
1 'polypeptide(L)'
;AGVTYEKLETMGSIQWPCNEKAPEGTPLMHVDGFVRGKGKFINTEYVATDEKTGPRFPLLLTTGRILSQYNVGAQTRRTENVVWHDQDVLEIHPHDAEVRGIKEGNFVRLASRSGETTLRATITDKVNPGVVYTTFHHPDTQANVITTDFSDWATNCPEYKVTAVQVAPSNGPSEWQEEYNAQATLSRRIAAAE
;
A
#
# COMPACT_ATOMS: atom_id res chain seq x y z
N ALA A 1 -29.20 -9.74 21.26
CA ALA A 1 -28.19 -10.59 20.65
C ALA A 1 -27.22 -9.73 19.83
N GLY A 2 -25.99 -10.16 19.73
CA GLY A 2 -24.96 -9.44 18.99
C GLY A 2 -23.78 -9.01 19.87
N VAL A 3 -22.88 -8.22 19.30
CA VAL A 3 -21.71 -7.66 20.01
C VAL A 3 -22.15 -6.46 20.82
N THR A 4 -21.85 -6.46 22.12
CA THR A 4 -22.09 -5.34 23.04
C THR A 4 -20.78 -4.88 23.67
N TYR A 5 -20.73 -3.66 24.15
CA TYR A 5 -19.55 -3.16 24.87
C TYR A 5 -19.24 -4.00 26.12
N GLU A 6 -20.25 -4.41 26.88
CA GLU A 6 -20.10 -5.29 28.04
C GLU A 6 -19.43 -6.62 27.69
N LYS A 7 -19.84 -7.24 26.56
CA LYS A 7 -19.18 -8.45 26.06
C LYS A 7 -17.74 -8.21 25.63
N LEU A 8 -17.46 -7.08 24.98
CA LEU A 8 -16.09 -6.73 24.61
C LEU A 8 -15.20 -6.47 25.82
N GLU A 9 -15.73 -5.84 26.86
CA GLU A 9 -14.99 -5.62 28.14
C GLU A 9 -14.66 -6.94 28.84
N THR A 10 -15.59 -7.90 28.83
CA THR A 10 -15.41 -9.19 29.53
C THR A 10 -14.60 -10.19 28.71
N MET A 11 -14.78 -10.23 27.40
CA MET A 11 -14.21 -11.27 26.51
C MET A 11 -12.97 -10.76 25.73
N GLY A 12 -12.72 -9.44 25.71
CA GLY A 12 -11.66 -8.81 24.96
C GLY A 12 -11.92 -8.71 23.46
N SER A 13 -12.32 -9.79 22.82
CA SER A 13 -12.70 -9.83 21.39
C SER A 13 -13.82 -10.83 21.13
N ILE A 14 -14.64 -10.54 20.13
CA ILE A 14 -15.75 -11.41 19.73
C ILE A 14 -15.70 -11.58 18.21
N GLN A 15 -15.64 -12.83 17.77
CA GLN A 15 -15.64 -13.16 16.34
C GLN A 15 -17.07 -13.16 15.80
N TRP A 16 -17.25 -12.50 14.67
CA TRP A 16 -18.52 -12.50 13.94
C TRP A 16 -18.72 -13.82 13.17
N PRO A 17 -19.96 -14.31 12.99
CA PRO A 17 -21.21 -13.78 13.50
C PRO A 17 -21.44 -14.01 15.00
N CYS A 18 -22.02 -13.00 15.65
CA CYS A 18 -22.47 -13.06 17.03
C CYS A 18 -23.98 -12.80 17.07
N ASN A 19 -24.77 -13.82 17.38
CA ASN A 19 -26.24 -13.80 17.33
C ASN A 19 -26.86 -14.77 18.35
N GLU A 20 -28.16 -14.99 18.29
CA GLU A 20 -28.86 -15.89 19.22
C GLU A 20 -28.35 -17.33 19.18
N LYS A 21 -27.87 -17.82 18.03
CA LYS A 21 -27.30 -19.16 17.86
C LYS A 21 -25.86 -19.26 18.32
N ALA A 22 -25.14 -18.14 18.33
CA ALA A 22 -23.76 -18.04 18.77
C ALA A 22 -23.58 -16.76 19.62
N PRO A 23 -24.10 -16.74 20.86
CA PRO A 23 -24.13 -15.55 21.70
C PRO A 23 -22.74 -15.08 22.14
N GLU A 24 -21.74 -15.95 22.15
CA GLU A 24 -20.33 -15.66 22.47
C GLU A 24 -19.47 -15.44 21.22
N GLY A 25 -20.10 -15.42 20.04
CA GLY A 25 -19.43 -15.30 18.75
C GLY A 25 -19.13 -16.64 18.08
N THR A 26 -18.49 -16.57 16.91
CA THR A 26 -18.19 -17.73 16.05
C THR A 26 -16.69 -17.82 15.80
N PRO A 27 -15.91 -18.44 16.68
CA PRO A 27 -14.45 -18.52 16.54
C PRO A 27 -14.00 -19.34 15.32
N LEU A 28 -14.81 -20.31 14.90
CA LEU A 28 -14.57 -21.12 13.71
C LEU A 28 -15.79 -21.09 12.79
N MET A 29 -15.57 -20.68 11.56
CA MET A 29 -16.63 -20.67 10.54
C MET A 29 -16.79 -22.05 9.89
N HIS A 30 -18.02 -22.36 9.48
CA HIS A 30 -18.33 -23.54 8.67
C HIS A 30 -17.99 -24.90 9.30
N VAL A 31 -18.04 -25.03 10.63
CA VAL A 31 -17.75 -26.28 11.35
C VAL A 31 -18.70 -27.40 10.89
N ASP A 32 -19.99 -27.09 10.73
CA ASP A 32 -21.02 -28.05 10.31
C ASP A 32 -21.24 -28.09 8.78
N GLY A 33 -20.38 -27.42 8.03
CA GLY A 33 -20.45 -27.32 6.58
C GLY A 33 -20.75 -25.91 6.08
N PHE A 34 -20.70 -25.74 4.75
CA PHE A 34 -20.96 -24.46 4.11
C PHE A 34 -22.45 -24.19 3.93
N VAL A 35 -22.91 -22.98 4.18
CA VAL A 35 -24.32 -22.57 3.99
C VAL A 35 -24.79 -22.80 2.56
N ARG A 36 -23.91 -22.68 1.57
CA ARG A 36 -24.17 -22.89 0.14
C ARG A 36 -23.87 -24.32 -0.34
N GLY A 37 -23.61 -25.26 0.57
CA GLY A 37 -23.21 -26.63 0.24
C GLY A 37 -21.71 -26.76 -0.01
N LYS A 38 -21.31 -27.66 -0.89
CA LYS A 38 -19.89 -27.94 -1.17
C LYS A 38 -19.22 -26.77 -1.87
N GLY A 39 -17.92 -26.58 -1.61
CA GLY A 39 -17.08 -25.63 -2.35
C GLY A 39 -17.07 -25.96 -3.85
N LYS A 40 -17.16 -24.92 -4.67
CA LYS A 40 -17.12 -25.03 -6.13
C LYS A 40 -15.73 -24.68 -6.62
N PHE A 41 -15.09 -25.59 -7.33
CA PHE A 41 -13.87 -25.29 -8.09
C PHE A 41 -14.25 -24.55 -9.37
N ILE A 42 -13.64 -23.40 -9.58
CA ILE A 42 -13.81 -22.62 -10.80
C ILE A 42 -12.49 -22.65 -11.54
N ASN A 43 -12.50 -23.17 -12.76
CA ASN A 43 -11.33 -23.12 -13.62
C ASN A 43 -11.19 -21.70 -14.17
N THR A 44 -10.07 -21.06 -13.87
CA THR A 44 -9.72 -19.73 -14.37
C THR A 44 -8.42 -19.83 -15.15
N GLU A 45 -8.43 -19.29 -16.36
CA GLU A 45 -7.22 -19.19 -17.17
C GLU A 45 -6.34 -18.03 -16.71
N TYR A 46 -5.03 -18.21 -16.81
CA TYR A 46 -4.09 -17.12 -16.56
C TYR A 46 -4.14 -16.12 -17.71
N VAL A 47 -4.38 -14.86 -17.37
CA VAL A 47 -4.29 -13.73 -18.28
C VAL A 47 -3.07 -12.90 -17.88
N ALA A 48 -2.11 -12.77 -18.80
CA ALA A 48 -0.91 -11.96 -18.53
C ALA A 48 -1.27 -10.49 -18.43
N THR A 49 -0.55 -9.76 -17.54
CA THR A 49 -0.63 -8.30 -17.48
C THR A 49 -0.14 -7.65 -18.77
N ASP A 50 -0.73 -6.49 -19.12
CA ASP A 50 -0.25 -5.61 -20.18
C ASP A 50 0.94 -4.74 -19.73
N GLU A 51 1.19 -4.64 -18.42
CA GLU A 51 2.33 -3.93 -17.82
C GLU A 51 3.63 -4.74 -17.96
N LYS A 52 4.27 -4.61 -19.12
CA LYS A 52 5.54 -5.28 -19.44
C LYS A 52 6.72 -4.33 -19.29
N THR A 53 7.78 -4.85 -18.65
CA THR A 53 9.07 -4.14 -18.58
C THR A 53 9.71 -4.03 -19.97
N GLY A 54 10.54 -3.01 -20.14
CA GLY A 54 11.29 -2.75 -21.36
C GLY A 54 12.37 -1.69 -21.11
N PRO A 55 13.13 -1.30 -22.13
CA PRO A 55 14.27 -0.38 -21.94
C PRO A 55 13.92 0.94 -21.27
N ARG A 56 12.72 1.46 -21.50
CA ARG A 56 12.25 2.71 -20.89
C ARG A 56 11.79 2.54 -19.44
N PHE A 57 11.17 1.40 -19.12
CA PHE A 57 10.65 1.06 -17.80
C PHE A 57 11.12 -0.34 -17.42
N PRO A 58 12.37 -0.48 -16.93
CA PRO A 58 13.01 -1.78 -16.79
C PRO A 58 12.67 -2.53 -15.50
N LEU A 59 12.02 -1.87 -14.53
CA LEU A 59 11.67 -2.45 -13.23
C LEU A 59 10.15 -2.67 -13.12
N LEU A 60 9.76 -3.63 -12.29
CA LEU A 60 8.38 -3.81 -11.88
C LEU A 60 8.17 -3.20 -10.49
N LEU A 61 7.21 -2.29 -10.39
CA LEU A 61 6.71 -1.79 -9.12
C LEU A 61 5.58 -2.69 -8.64
N THR A 62 5.66 -3.10 -7.38
CA THR A 62 4.52 -3.59 -6.61
C THR A 62 4.21 -2.65 -5.44
N THR A 63 2.93 -2.47 -5.13
CA THR A 63 2.51 -1.62 -4.03
C THR A 63 1.88 -2.43 -2.92
N GLY A 64 2.00 -1.98 -1.69
CA GLY A 64 1.44 -2.70 -0.56
C GLY A 64 1.30 -1.86 0.70
N ARG A 65 1.24 -2.54 1.83
CA ARG A 65 1.07 -1.97 3.17
C ARG A 65 2.21 -2.36 4.08
N ILE A 66 2.41 -1.57 5.13
CA ILE A 66 3.28 -1.88 6.27
C ILE A 66 2.42 -2.06 7.53
N LEU A 67 2.96 -2.70 8.54
CA LEU A 67 2.22 -3.01 9.78
C LEU A 67 1.79 -1.78 10.57
N SER A 68 2.56 -0.68 10.50
CA SER A 68 2.30 0.53 11.28
C SER A 68 1.22 1.44 10.68
N GLN A 69 0.82 1.22 9.41
CA GLN A 69 -0.12 2.07 8.71
C GLN A 69 -1.25 1.27 8.07
N TYR A 70 -2.46 1.84 8.07
CA TYR A 70 -3.64 1.21 7.50
C TYR A 70 -4.19 2.01 6.31
N ASN A 71 -4.33 1.35 5.17
CA ASN A 71 -4.81 1.94 3.92
C ASN A 71 -4.10 3.27 3.60
N VAL A 72 -4.83 4.35 3.38
CA VAL A 72 -4.28 5.69 3.09
C VAL A 72 -3.77 6.43 4.34
N GLY A 73 -3.67 5.76 5.48
CA GLY A 73 -3.14 6.32 6.72
C GLY A 73 -3.99 7.42 7.37
N ALA A 74 -5.24 7.60 6.94
CA ALA A 74 -6.09 8.69 7.44
C ALA A 74 -6.30 8.65 8.97
N GLN A 75 -6.32 7.47 9.56
CA GLN A 75 -6.41 7.27 11.01
C GLN A 75 -5.04 7.02 11.63
N THR A 76 -4.28 6.06 11.12
CA THR A 76 -3.03 5.60 11.75
C THR A 76 -1.93 6.64 11.75
N ARG A 77 -1.88 7.57 10.77
CA ARG A 77 -0.96 8.72 10.80
C ARG A 77 -1.26 9.75 11.91
N ARG A 78 -2.41 9.62 12.59
CA ARG A 78 -2.79 10.44 13.76
C ARG A 78 -2.49 9.78 15.09
N THR A 79 -1.88 8.60 15.06
CA THR A 79 -1.47 7.82 16.23
C THR A 79 0.04 7.79 16.34
N GLU A 80 0.56 7.23 17.42
CA GLU A 80 2.00 7.04 17.64
C GLU A 80 2.68 6.14 16.57
N ASN A 81 1.91 5.41 15.77
CA ASN A 81 2.45 4.60 14.67
C ASN A 81 3.25 5.41 13.64
N VAL A 82 3.00 6.73 13.54
CA VAL A 82 3.78 7.63 12.69
C VAL A 82 5.25 7.70 13.09
N VAL A 83 5.59 7.41 14.35
CA VAL A 83 6.98 7.40 14.84
C VAL A 83 7.80 6.29 14.18
N TRP A 84 7.15 5.20 13.80
CA TRP A 84 7.84 4.07 13.15
C TRP A 84 8.06 4.29 11.64
N HIS A 85 7.09 4.93 10.98
CA HIS A 85 7.14 5.21 9.54
C HIS A 85 6.39 6.52 9.27
N ASP A 86 7.10 7.58 9.06
CA ASP A 86 6.60 8.94 8.83
C ASP A 86 6.46 9.30 7.35
N GLN A 87 6.93 8.43 6.46
CA GLN A 87 6.89 8.61 5.00
C GLN A 87 6.79 7.26 4.29
N ASP A 88 6.31 7.27 3.06
CA ASP A 88 6.48 6.15 2.16
C ASP A 88 7.87 6.18 1.53
N VAL A 89 8.49 5.02 1.38
CA VAL A 89 9.83 4.88 0.78
C VAL A 89 9.77 3.96 -0.43
N LEU A 90 10.76 4.05 -1.31
CA LEU A 90 10.98 3.08 -2.37
C LEU A 90 12.00 2.04 -1.92
N GLU A 91 11.55 0.82 -1.68
CA GLU A 91 12.44 -0.31 -1.46
C GLU A 91 13.01 -0.79 -2.81
N ILE A 92 14.33 -0.88 -2.89
CA ILE A 92 15.07 -1.26 -4.09
C ILE A 92 16.17 -2.24 -3.74
N HIS A 93 16.35 -3.27 -4.59
CA HIS A 93 17.41 -4.25 -4.39
C HIS A 93 18.81 -3.60 -4.54
N PRO A 94 19.84 -4.02 -3.74
CA PRO A 94 21.19 -3.46 -3.81
C PRO A 94 21.78 -3.44 -5.21
N HIS A 95 21.61 -4.50 -5.99
CA HIS A 95 22.07 -4.58 -7.38
C HIS A 95 21.44 -3.49 -8.26
N ASP A 96 20.13 -3.27 -8.15
CA ASP A 96 19.43 -2.26 -8.94
C ASP A 96 19.76 -0.84 -8.53
N ALA A 97 20.03 -0.63 -7.24
CA ALA A 97 20.50 0.64 -6.71
C ALA A 97 21.90 0.98 -7.19
N GLU A 98 22.84 0.02 -7.14
CA GLU A 98 24.22 0.18 -7.58
C GLU A 98 24.31 0.57 -9.07
N VAL A 99 23.62 -0.17 -9.94
CA VAL A 99 23.59 0.11 -11.39
C VAL A 99 23.07 1.52 -11.71
N ARG A 100 22.25 2.10 -10.83
CA ARG A 100 21.66 3.44 -10.99
C ARG A 100 22.36 4.53 -10.20
N GLY A 101 23.42 4.20 -9.44
CA GLY A 101 24.13 5.13 -8.58
C GLY A 101 23.29 5.65 -7.41
N ILE A 102 22.29 4.87 -6.96
CA ILE A 102 21.39 5.23 -5.86
C ILE A 102 22.03 4.76 -4.55
N LYS A 103 22.03 5.63 -3.55
CA LYS A 103 22.49 5.35 -2.18
C LYS A 103 21.30 5.36 -1.22
N GLU A 104 21.48 4.71 -0.06
CA GLU A 104 20.48 4.72 1.02
C GLU A 104 20.05 6.15 1.36
N GLY A 105 18.73 6.35 1.46
CA GLY A 105 18.12 7.64 1.78
C GLY A 105 18.15 8.69 0.66
N ASN A 106 18.74 8.41 -0.51
CA ASN A 106 18.66 9.34 -1.64
C ASN A 106 17.24 9.54 -2.10
N PHE A 107 16.94 10.76 -2.58
CA PHE A 107 15.73 10.96 -3.35
C PHE A 107 15.86 10.29 -4.72
N VAL A 108 14.78 9.62 -5.11
CA VAL A 108 14.66 8.96 -6.41
C VAL A 108 13.36 9.35 -7.06
N ARG A 109 13.43 9.61 -8.35
CA ARG A 109 12.26 9.77 -9.20
C ARG A 109 11.78 8.39 -9.64
N LEU A 110 10.54 8.07 -9.33
CA LEU A 110 9.83 6.88 -9.77
C LEU A 110 8.84 7.28 -10.85
N ALA A 111 9.00 6.78 -12.06
CA ALA A 111 8.19 7.14 -13.21
C ALA A 111 7.63 5.91 -13.90
N SER A 112 6.40 6.01 -14.38
CA SER A 112 5.69 5.01 -15.18
C SER A 112 5.19 5.63 -16.49
N ARG A 113 4.31 4.90 -17.21
CA ARG A 113 3.58 5.45 -18.35
C ARG A 113 2.50 6.45 -17.93
N SER A 114 1.97 6.30 -16.71
CA SER A 114 0.86 7.09 -16.18
C SER A 114 1.32 8.40 -15.54
N GLY A 115 2.49 8.41 -14.91
CA GLY A 115 3.00 9.60 -14.22
C GLY A 115 4.29 9.36 -13.47
N GLU A 116 4.64 10.29 -12.58
CA GLU A 116 5.85 10.22 -11.78
C GLU A 116 5.66 10.80 -10.38
N THR A 117 6.48 10.32 -9.46
CA THR A 117 6.61 10.87 -8.11
C THR A 117 8.05 10.75 -7.63
N THR A 118 8.35 11.37 -6.49
CA THR A 118 9.67 11.30 -5.87
C THR A 118 9.55 10.71 -4.46
N LEU A 119 10.46 9.81 -4.14
CA LEU A 119 10.50 9.08 -2.87
C LEU A 119 11.94 9.03 -2.35
N ARG A 120 12.12 8.68 -1.07
CA ARG A 120 13.43 8.26 -0.57
C ARG A 120 13.64 6.78 -0.84
N ALA A 121 14.82 6.42 -1.27
CA ALA A 121 15.20 5.03 -1.50
C ALA A 121 15.60 4.35 -0.18
N THR A 122 15.14 3.13 0.01
CA THR A 122 15.64 2.19 1.03
C THR A 122 16.22 0.97 0.31
N ILE A 123 17.51 0.73 0.51
CA ILE A 123 18.21 -0.37 -0.14
C ILE A 123 18.03 -1.63 0.72
N THR A 124 17.42 -2.67 0.14
CA THR A 124 17.07 -3.89 0.87
C THR A 124 17.01 -5.10 -0.04
N ASP A 125 17.36 -6.27 0.50
CA ASP A 125 17.23 -7.58 -0.14
C ASP A 125 15.84 -8.23 0.03
N LYS A 126 14.89 -7.52 0.65
CA LYS A 126 13.49 -7.96 0.75
C LYS A 126 12.78 -8.01 -0.59
N VAL A 127 13.23 -7.22 -1.54
CA VAL A 127 12.75 -7.22 -2.93
C VAL A 127 13.77 -7.93 -3.83
N ASN A 128 13.29 -8.64 -4.85
CA ASN A 128 14.17 -9.28 -5.82
C ASN A 128 14.76 -8.26 -6.82
N PRO A 129 15.92 -8.54 -7.43
CA PRO A 129 16.41 -7.74 -8.56
C PRO A 129 15.34 -7.60 -9.65
N GLY A 130 15.20 -6.39 -10.18
CA GLY A 130 14.18 -6.06 -11.17
C GLY A 130 12.82 -5.69 -10.58
N VAL A 131 12.64 -5.77 -9.26
CA VAL A 131 11.40 -5.41 -8.55
C VAL A 131 11.67 -4.30 -7.55
N VAL A 132 10.76 -3.34 -7.49
CA VAL A 132 10.73 -2.28 -6.46
C VAL A 132 9.40 -2.27 -5.76
N TYR A 133 9.39 -1.82 -4.50
CA TYR A 133 8.20 -1.79 -3.67
C TYR A 133 8.00 -0.41 -3.06
N THR A 134 6.77 0.04 -3.00
CA THR A 134 6.41 1.22 -2.21
C THR A 134 5.05 1.05 -1.55
N THR A 135 4.77 1.92 -0.60
CA THR A 135 3.47 2.02 0.08
C THR A 135 2.67 3.21 -0.45
N PHE A 136 1.45 3.38 0.04
CA PHE A 136 0.53 4.45 -0.37
C PHE A 136 -0.16 5.09 0.83
N HIS A 137 0.55 5.11 1.98
CA HIS A 137 -0.03 5.58 3.23
C HIS A 137 0.06 7.09 3.43
N HIS A 138 0.97 7.75 2.70
CA HIS A 138 1.24 9.18 2.83
C HIS A 138 0.79 9.92 1.57
N PRO A 139 -0.03 11.00 1.70
CA PRO A 139 -0.59 11.72 0.57
C PRO A 139 0.44 12.38 -0.35
N ASP A 140 1.58 12.79 0.21
CA ASP A 140 2.68 13.39 -0.54
C ASP A 140 3.39 12.43 -1.48
N THR A 141 3.25 11.13 -1.26
CA THR A 141 3.76 10.10 -2.16
C THR A 141 3.01 10.05 -3.49
N GLN A 142 1.70 10.29 -3.46
CA GLN A 142 0.82 10.17 -4.64
C GLN A 142 1.01 8.88 -5.43
N ALA A 143 1.12 7.74 -4.77
CA ALA A 143 1.39 6.45 -5.41
C ALA A 143 0.41 6.11 -6.57
N ASN A 144 -0.81 6.62 -6.53
CA ASN A 144 -1.81 6.38 -7.57
C ASN A 144 -1.52 7.09 -8.91
N VAL A 145 -0.68 8.13 -8.95
CA VAL A 145 -0.31 8.76 -10.24
C VAL A 145 0.60 7.88 -11.09
N ILE A 146 1.24 6.88 -10.45
CA ILE A 146 2.18 5.97 -11.11
C ILE A 146 1.46 4.73 -11.61
N THR A 147 0.42 4.27 -10.89
CA THR A 147 -0.27 3.03 -11.21
C THR A 147 -1.09 3.15 -12.50
N THR A 148 -1.27 2.03 -13.18
CA THR A 148 -2.05 1.95 -14.41
C THR A 148 -3.56 2.06 -14.12
N ASP A 149 -4.33 2.41 -15.12
CA ASP A 149 -5.79 2.41 -15.12
C ASP A 149 -6.40 1.06 -15.54
N PHE A 150 -5.57 0.05 -15.77
CA PHE A 150 -6.05 -1.30 -16.09
C PHE A 150 -6.84 -1.90 -14.95
N SER A 151 -7.97 -2.49 -15.29
CA SER A 151 -8.82 -3.25 -14.39
C SER A 151 -9.44 -4.44 -15.12
N ASP A 152 -9.87 -5.46 -14.37
CA ASP A 152 -10.63 -6.53 -14.98
C ASP A 152 -12.01 -6.03 -15.44
N TRP A 153 -12.48 -6.57 -16.55
CA TRP A 153 -13.73 -6.16 -17.19
C TRP A 153 -14.99 -6.53 -16.38
N ALA A 154 -14.90 -7.51 -15.49
CA ALA A 154 -16.06 -8.06 -14.80
C ALA A 154 -16.35 -7.33 -13.47
N THR A 155 -15.29 -7.00 -12.72
CA THR A 155 -15.39 -6.42 -11.37
C THR A 155 -14.75 -5.06 -11.23
N ASN A 156 -14.05 -4.58 -12.28
CA ASN A 156 -13.23 -3.39 -12.26
C ASN A 156 -12.17 -3.41 -11.12
N CYS A 157 -11.64 -4.59 -10.80
CA CYS A 157 -10.55 -4.71 -9.84
C CYS A 157 -9.27 -4.16 -10.45
N PRO A 158 -8.68 -3.07 -9.92
CA PRO A 158 -7.54 -2.41 -10.53
C PRO A 158 -6.25 -3.20 -10.34
N GLU A 159 -5.40 -3.20 -11.38
CA GLU A 159 -4.10 -3.88 -11.38
C GLU A 159 -2.98 -3.00 -10.80
N TYR A 160 -3.17 -2.41 -9.63
CA TYR A 160 -2.22 -1.47 -9.02
C TYR A 160 -1.00 -2.12 -8.35
N LYS A 161 -0.86 -3.44 -8.43
CA LYS A 161 0.29 -4.19 -7.88
C LYS A 161 1.33 -4.58 -8.92
N VAL A 162 1.10 -4.25 -10.19
CA VAL A 162 2.02 -4.50 -11.28
C VAL A 162 2.07 -3.27 -12.18
N THR A 163 3.19 -2.56 -12.14
CA THR A 163 3.41 -1.38 -12.97
C THR A 163 4.87 -1.37 -13.44
N ALA A 164 5.10 -1.24 -14.74
CA ALA A 164 6.44 -1.10 -15.27
C ALA A 164 6.96 0.34 -15.02
N VAL A 165 8.11 0.46 -14.38
CA VAL A 165 8.65 1.74 -13.89
C VAL A 165 10.12 1.95 -14.23
N GLN A 166 10.51 3.21 -14.25
CA GLN A 166 11.89 3.68 -14.23
C GLN A 166 12.19 4.33 -12.89
N VAL A 167 13.37 4.05 -12.34
CA VAL A 167 13.89 4.68 -11.14
C VAL A 167 15.19 5.39 -11.48
N ALA A 168 15.29 6.67 -11.14
CA ALA A 168 16.49 7.48 -11.36
C ALA A 168 16.78 8.34 -10.13
N PRO A 169 18.05 8.70 -9.84
CA PRO A 169 18.37 9.66 -8.80
C PRO A 169 17.64 10.99 -9.00
N SER A 170 17.25 11.62 -7.89
CA SER A 170 16.68 12.97 -7.85
C SER A 170 17.40 13.82 -6.81
N ASN A 171 17.42 15.13 -7.02
CA ASN A 171 18.04 16.07 -6.07
C ASN A 171 17.15 16.41 -4.86
N GLY A 172 15.87 16.09 -4.92
CA GLY A 172 14.91 16.41 -3.88
C GLY A 172 13.50 15.94 -4.23
N PRO A 173 12.52 16.30 -3.41
CA PRO A 173 11.11 16.12 -3.73
C PRO A 173 10.71 16.89 -5.00
N SER A 174 9.58 16.53 -5.60
CA SER A 174 9.04 17.30 -6.71
C SER A 174 8.50 18.66 -6.22
N GLU A 175 8.39 19.62 -7.12
CA GLU A 175 7.81 20.94 -6.83
C GLU A 175 6.42 20.83 -6.19
N TRP A 176 5.58 19.95 -6.73
CA TRP A 176 4.27 19.66 -6.15
C TRP A 176 4.36 19.15 -4.70
N GLN A 177 5.30 18.26 -4.40
CA GLN A 177 5.50 17.73 -3.04
C GLN A 177 5.97 18.81 -2.08
N GLU A 178 6.83 19.72 -2.53
CA GLU A 178 7.26 20.88 -1.73
C GLU A 178 6.10 21.80 -1.40
N GLU A 179 5.26 22.15 -2.37
CA GLU A 179 4.05 22.96 -2.18
C GLU A 179 3.05 22.28 -1.24
N TYR A 180 2.78 20.99 -1.43
CA TYR A 180 1.90 20.22 -0.57
C TYR A 180 2.38 20.22 0.89
N ASN A 181 3.66 19.96 1.13
CA ASN A 181 4.24 19.92 2.46
C ASN A 181 4.25 21.30 3.13
N ALA A 182 4.47 22.36 2.36
CA ALA A 182 4.36 23.73 2.85
C ALA A 182 2.94 24.07 3.32
N GLN A 183 1.92 23.73 2.54
CA GLN A 183 0.51 23.92 2.89
C GLN A 183 0.09 23.07 4.09
N ALA A 184 0.49 21.80 4.16
CA ALA A 184 0.22 20.91 5.28
C ALA A 184 0.83 21.43 6.59
N THR A 185 2.03 22.00 6.52
CA THR A 185 2.72 22.61 7.67
C THR A 185 1.99 23.86 8.16
N LEU A 186 1.53 24.70 7.25
CA LEU A 186 0.75 25.90 7.57
C LEU A 186 -0.57 25.53 8.27
N SER A 187 -1.29 24.56 7.71
CA SER A 187 -2.55 24.08 8.29
C SER A 187 -2.39 23.53 9.70
N ARG A 188 -1.31 22.79 9.97
CA ARG A 188 -0.99 22.29 11.32
C ARG A 188 -0.68 23.42 12.30
N ARG A 189 0.02 24.47 11.86
CA ARG A 189 0.32 25.65 12.71
C ARG A 189 -0.95 26.44 13.08
N ILE A 190 -1.87 26.60 12.14
CA ILE A 190 -3.16 27.26 12.39
C ILE A 190 -3.97 26.44 13.39
N ALA A 191 -4.12 25.13 13.18
CA ALA A 191 -4.87 24.26 14.10
C ALA A 191 -4.26 24.13 15.51
N ALA A 192 -2.97 24.42 15.68
CA ALA A 192 -2.32 24.43 16.98
C ALA A 192 -2.42 25.79 17.71
N ALA A 193 -2.88 26.85 17.03
CA ALA A 193 -3.05 28.18 17.55
C ALA A 193 -4.52 28.49 17.98
N GLU A 194 -5.45 27.63 17.59
CA GLU A 194 -6.87 27.61 18.03
C GLU A 194 -7.05 26.72 19.27
#